data_f11be602800ce39964d6990b2bae442d
#
_entry.id   f11be602800ce39964d6990b2bae442d
#
_cell.length_a   1.000
_cell.length_b   1.000
_cell.length_c   1.000
_cell.angle_alpha   90.00
_cell.angle_beta   90.00
_cell.angle_gamma   90.00
#
_symmetry.space_group_name_H-M   'P 1'
#
loop_
_entity.id
_entity.type
_entity.pdbx_description
1 polymer ?
#
loop_
_entity_poly.entity_id
_entity_poly.type
_entity_poly.pdbx_seq_one_letter_code
_entity_poly.pdbx_strand_id
1 'polypeptide(L)'
;VEVIDFPTGKSIRQISLLRDNGSSRQPRAIAFDKDKAYVCSYDGTVARIDTTSLEIEEIVTVGRNAEDICVQNGKLYVSNSGGLDYSGPGVDTTVSVIDITTFKETKKIEVGPNPGKILPGLEEAVYVVTRGTDIEAGDYHLVKIDSRTDAVATTYDEKVLSFAIDGPIAYLYTYDYQTKDSVIKVFDLNAGTVIRDNFITDGTAIQTPFSIQLNPFSGNVYITEAYNYTVKGDVLCFNQQGQLQYRLNDIGLNPNTVVFSDKASQNEAGDT
;
A
#
# COMPACT_ATOMS: atom_id res chain seq x y z
N VAL A 1 1.26 16.39 4.36
CA VAL A 1 0.41 15.50 5.17
C VAL A 1 -0.61 16.36 5.91
N GLU A 2 -1.85 15.95 5.94
CA GLU A 2 -2.90 16.63 6.68
C GLU A 2 -3.38 15.73 7.81
N VAL A 3 -3.46 16.31 9.01
CA VAL A 3 -4.01 15.66 10.19
C VAL A 3 -5.44 16.14 10.34
N ILE A 4 -6.38 15.21 10.38
CA ILE A 4 -7.82 15.50 10.48
C ILE A 4 -8.39 14.88 11.74
N ASP A 5 -9.35 15.57 12.34
CA ASP A 5 -10.21 15.01 13.38
C ASP A 5 -11.19 14.05 12.73
N PHE A 6 -11.09 12.77 13.06
CA PHE A 6 -11.86 11.72 12.38
C PHE A 6 -13.37 11.89 12.53
N PRO A 7 -13.94 12.17 13.72
CA PRO A 7 -15.37 12.36 13.90
C PRO A 7 -15.97 13.55 13.11
N THR A 8 -15.22 14.64 13.01
CA THR A 8 -15.73 15.87 12.39
C THR A 8 -15.25 16.09 10.96
N GLY A 9 -14.21 15.34 10.52
CA GLY A 9 -13.54 15.53 9.23
C GLY A 9 -12.79 16.87 9.12
N LYS A 10 -12.61 17.60 10.21
CA LYS A 10 -11.93 18.90 10.18
C LYS A 10 -10.41 18.75 10.24
N SER A 11 -9.73 19.62 9.52
CA SER A 11 -8.27 19.74 9.62
C SER A 11 -7.85 20.20 10.99
N ILE A 12 -6.94 19.46 11.64
CA ILE A 12 -6.27 19.84 12.87
C ILE A 12 -4.98 20.57 12.54
N ARG A 13 -4.19 20.00 11.61
CA ARG A 13 -2.89 20.54 11.22
C ARG A 13 -2.48 20.07 9.84
N GLN A 14 -1.84 20.95 9.09
CA GLN A 14 -1.13 20.61 7.86
C GLN A 14 0.38 20.57 8.11
N ILE A 15 1.03 19.44 7.82
CA ILE A 15 2.46 19.22 7.93
C ILE A 15 3.06 19.25 6.53
N SER A 16 3.84 20.27 6.22
CA SER A 16 4.44 20.44 4.90
C SER A 16 5.78 19.71 4.81
N LEU A 17 5.88 18.75 3.91
CA LEU A 17 7.14 18.06 3.58
C LEU A 17 7.79 18.79 2.40
N LEU A 18 8.74 19.69 2.71
CA LEU A 18 9.42 20.54 1.73
C LEU A 18 10.91 20.22 1.66
N ARG A 19 11.48 20.41 0.47
CA ARG A 19 12.93 20.45 0.23
C ARG A 19 13.47 21.84 0.63
N ASP A 20 14.79 21.98 0.72
CA ASP A 20 15.45 23.22 1.07
C ASP A 20 15.12 24.38 0.11
N ASN A 21 14.80 24.08 -1.14
CA ASN A 21 14.36 25.06 -2.16
C ASN A 21 12.86 25.41 -2.08
N GLY A 22 12.13 24.88 -1.06
CA GLY A 22 10.71 25.13 -0.86
C GLY A 22 9.77 24.27 -1.73
N SER A 23 10.28 23.41 -2.61
CA SER A 23 9.43 22.51 -3.39
C SER A 23 8.94 21.31 -2.57
N SER A 24 7.77 20.77 -2.92
CA SER A 24 7.22 19.58 -2.25
C SER A 24 8.13 18.35 -2.45
N ARG A 25 8.26 17.53 -1.39
CA ARG A 25 8.88 16.20 -1.45
C ARG A 25 7.95 15.16 -2.09
N GLN A 26 6.70 15.50 -2.34
CA GLN A 26 5.66 14.64 -2.91
C GLN A 26 5.40 13.38 -2.06
N PRO A 27 4.79 13.52 -0.86
CA PRO A 27 4.45 12.38 0.01
C PRO A 27 3.52 11.39 -0.71
N ARG A 28 3.79 10.09 -0.54
CA ARG A 28 3.10 8.98 -1.22
C ARG A 28 2.32 8.10 -0.26
N ALA A 29 2.97 7.55 0.73
CA ALA A 29 2.37 6.61 1.67
C ALA A 29 2.84 6.89 3.09
N ILE A 30 2.09 6.36 4.06
CA ILE A 30 2.33 6.56 5.48
C ILE A 30 2.17 5.23 6.22
N ALA A 31 3.09 4.96 7.14
CA ALA A 31 3.01 3.85 8.09
C ALA A 31 3.13 4.38 9.52
N PHE A 32 2.65 3.60 10.49
CA PHE A 32 2.67 3.98 11.90
C PHE A 32 3.33 2.91 12.74
N ASP A 33 4.11 3.32 13.72
CA ASP A 33 4.58 2.49 14.83
C ASP A 33 4.55 3.32 16.11
N LYS A 34 3.80 2.88 17.11
CA LYS A 34 3.62 3.57 18.40
C LYS A 34 3.17 5.03 18.20
N ASP A 35 3.96 5.97 18.70
CA ASP A 35 3.74 7.42 18.65
C ASP A 35 4.37 8.10 17.42
N LYS A 36 4.78 7.33 16.42
CA LYS A 36 5.43 7.86 15.22
C LYS A 36 4.67 7.51 13.94
N ALA A 37 4.63 8.48 13.04
CA ALA A 37 4.21 8.31 11.65
C ALA A 37 5.43 8.43 10.73
N TYR A 38 5.53 7.55 9.76
CA TYR A 38 6.61 7.50 8.79
C TYR A 38 6.04 7.72 7.39
N VAL A 39 6.46 8.81 6.74
CA VAL A 39 5.93 9.22 5.44
C VAL A 39 7.00 9.07 4.38
N CYS A 40 6.83 8.13 3.45
CA CYS A 40 7.69 8.05 2.28
C CYS A 40 7.26 9.09 1.24
N SER A 41 8.24 9.63 0.53
CA SER A 41 8.06 10.69 -0.46
C SER A 41 8.75 10.34 -1.77
N TYR A 42 8.14 10.77 -2.87
CA TYR A 42 8.59 10.46 -4.23
C TYR A 42 9.97 11.03 -4.57
N ASP A 43 10.49 11.95 -3.76
CA ASP A 43 11.86 12.46 -3.87
C ASP A 43 12.93 11.52 -3.30
N GLY A 44 12.54 10.32 -2.85
CA GLY A 44 13.46 9.32 -2.28
C GLY A 44 13.81 9.60 -0.82
N THR A 45 12.85 10.10 -0.04
CA THR A 45 13.02 10.32 1.39
C THR A 45 11.91 9.70 2.23
N VAL A 46 12.20 9.45 3.51
CA VAL A 46 11.22 9.11 4.53
C VAL A 46 11.33 10.12 5.68
N ALA A 47 10.21 10.73 6.04
CA ALA A 47 10.10 11.61 7.20
C ALA A 47 9.53 10.86 8.40
N ARG A 48 10.12 11.02 9.59
CA ARG A 48 9.57 10.60 10.86
C ARG A 48 8.86 11.79 11.52
N ILE A 49 7.61 11.61 11.86
CA ILE A 49 6.73 12.62 12.47
C ILE A 49 6.28 12.10 13.83
N ASP A 50 6.42 12.90 14.86
CA ASP A 50 5.83 12.62 16.16
C ASP A 50 4.33 12.89 16.12
N THR A 51 3.51 11.88 16.50
CA THR A 51 2.05 11.97 16.40
C THR A 51 1.40 12.80 17.51
N THR A 52 2.14 13.16 18.55
CA THR A 52 1.68 14.03 19.64
C THR A 52 1.96 15.50 19.34
N SER A 53 3.21 15.83 19.02
CA SER A 53 3.62 17.22 18.70
C SER A 53 3.24 17.62 17.27
N LEU A 54 3.03 16.65 16.39
CA LEU A 54 2.78 16.82 14.94
C LEU A 54 3.95 17.54 14.24
N GLU A 55 5.18 17.33 14.72
CA GLU A 55 6.39 17.89 14.14
C GLU A 55 7.23 16.82 13.45
N ILE A 56 7.94 17.22 12.38
CA ILE A 56 8.92 16.37 11.72
C ILE A 56 10.16 16.32 12.62
N GLU A 57 10.55 15.11 13.05
CA GLU A 57 11.75 14.91 13.87
C GLU A 57 13.00 14.72 13.03
N GLU A 58 12.90 13.95 11.96
CA GLU A 58 14.05 13.57 11.14
C GLU A 58 13.61 13.14 9.73
N ILE A 59 14.52 13.25 8.77
CA ILE A 59 14.31 12.79 7.39
C ILE A 59 15.53 11.96 6.97
N VAL A 60 15.30 10.77 6.44
CA VAL A 60 16.31 9.87 5.90
C VAL A 60 16.14 9.71 4.40
N THR A 61 17.25 9.58 3.67
CA THR A 61 17.25 9.29 2.23
C THR A 61 17.21 7.78 2.00
N VAL A 62 16.42 7.36 1.01
CA VAL A 62 16.25 5.97 0.57
C VAL A 62 16.52 5.83 -0.95
N GLY A 63 15.95 4.85 -1.61
CA GLY A 63 16.03 4.72 -3.06
C GLY A 63 15.18 5.72 -3.82
N ARG A 64 15.23 5.65 -5.16
CA ARG A 64 14.53 6.61 -6.02
C ARG A 64 13.02 6.36 -6.04
N ASN A 65 12.25 7.45 -6.00
CA ASN A 65 10.80 7.43 -6.14
C ASN A 65 10.18 6.41 -5.16
N ALA A 66 10.38 6.66 -3.85
CA ALA A 66 9.77 5.85 -2.81
C ALA A 66 8.24 5.86 -2.95
N GLU A 67 7.65 4.68 -3.11
CA GLU A 67 6.26 4.50 -3.55
C GLU A 67 5.35 4.10 -2.40
N ASP A 68 5.78 3.16 -1.57
CA ASP A 68 4.99 2.66 -0.45
C ASP A 68 5.90 2.26 0.72
N ILE A 69 5.32 2.11 1.92
CA ILE A 69 6.06 1.88 3.16
C ILE A 69 5.24 1.01 4.12
N CYS A 70 5.91 0.06 4.77
CA CYS A 70 5.31 -0.69 5.87
C CYS A 70 6.29 -0.87 7.04
N VAL A 71 5.74 -1.25 8.19
CA VAL A 71 6.49 -1.59 9.41
C VAL A 71 6.48 -3.10 9.60
N GLN A 72 7.64 -3.70 9.84
CA GLN A 72 7.76 -5.08 10.25
C GLN A 72 9.03 -5.30 11.08
N ASN A 73 8.94 -6.05 12.17
CA ASN A 73 10.08 -6.46 12.99
C ASN A 73 11.02 -5.29 13.41
N GLY A 74 10.43 -4.15 13.85
CA GLY A 74 11.19 -2.97 14.29
C GLY A 74 11.90 -2.23 13.17
N LYS A 75 11.54 -2.46 11.92
CA LYS A 75 12.10 -1.83 10.72
C LYS A 75 11.00 -1.26 9.82
N LEU A 76 11.36 -0.26 9.02
CA LEU A 76 10.57 0.20 7.89
C LEU A 76 11.09 -0.47 6.63
N TYR A 77 10.18 -0.91 5.79
CA TYR A 77 10.45 -1.41 4.45
C TYR A 77 9.81 -0.44 3.46
N VAL A 78 10.63 0.12 2.58
CA VAL A 78 10.21 1.17 1.63
C VAL A 78 10.48 0.69 0.22
N SER A 79 9.44 0.57 -0.59
CA SER A 79 9.58 0.21 -2.00
C SER A 79 10.06 1.42 -2.81
N ASN A 80 11.11 1.22 -3.61
CA ASN A 80 11.71 2.24 -4.46
C ASN A 80 11.36 1.94 -5.92
N SER A 81 10.38 2.64 -6.48
CA SER A 81 9.88 2.31 -7.82
C SER A 81 10.78 2.81 -8.96
N GLY A 82 11.55 3.86 -8.71
CA GLY A 82 12.28 4.57 -9.76
C GLY A 82 11.39 5.45 -10.62
N GLY A 83 10.08 5.44 -10.37
CA GLY A 83 9.09 6.20 -11.12
C GLY A 83 8.58 5.47 -12.36
N LEU A 84 7.87 6.22 -13.19
CA LEU A 84 7.33 5.76 -14.48
C LEU A 84 8.11 6.36 -15.68
N ASP A 85 9.27 6.94 -15.43
CA ASP A 85 10.13 7.49 -16.48
C ASP A 85 11.05 6.38 -17.03
N TYR A 86 10.53 5.66 -17.98
CA TYR A 86 11.26 4.58 -18.67
C TYR A 86 12.33 5.12 -19.66
N SER A 87 12.37 6.43 -19.90
CA SER A 87 13.35 7.06 -20.80
C SER A 87 14.62 7.56 -20.09
N GLY A 88 14.54 7.69 -18.74
CA GLY A 88 15.63 8.18 -17.90
C GLY A 88 16.55 7.05 -17.38
N PRO A 89 16.97 7.10 -16.11
CA PRO A 89 17.81 6.07 -15.52
C PRO A 89 17.11 4.72 -15.33
N GLY A 90 15.88 4.55 -15.84
CA GLY A 90 15.06 3.37 -15.70
C GLY A 90 14.39 3.27 -14.33
N VAL A 91 13.64 2.18 -14.14
CA VAL A 91 13.01 1.87 -12.86
C VAL A 91 14.06 1.51 -11.79
N ASP A 92 13.74 1.70 -10.51
CA ASP A 92 14.50 1.14 -9.40
C ASP A 92 14.07 -0.33 -9.18
N THR A 93 14.86 -1.08 -8.43
CA THR A 93 14.67 -2.53 -8.24
C THR A 93 14.69 -2.93 -6.76
N THR A 94 14.73 -1.93 -5.87
CA THR A 94 15.08 -2.17 -4.47
C THR A 94 13.95 -1.86 -3.48
N VAL A 95 14.03 -2.53 -2.33
CA VAL A 95 13.35 -2.15 -1.08
C VAL A 95 14.40 -1.67 -0.09
N SER A 96 14.27 -0.44 0.39
CA SER A 96 15.11 0.11 1.46
C SER A 96 14.64 -0.39 2.82
N VAL A 97 15.58 -0.78 3.68
CA VAL A 97 15.33 -1.18 5.07
C VAL A 97 15.89 -0.11 5.99
N ILE A 98 15.03 0.45 6.85
CA ILE A 98 15.40 1.47 7.84
C ILE A 98 15.19 0.89 9.23
N ASP A 99 16.19 0.92 10.08
CA ASP A 99 16.04 0.62 11.51
C ASP A 99 15.27 1.76 12.20
N ILE A 100 14.13 1.42 12.83
CA ILE A 100 13.25 2.44 13.45
C ILE A 100 13.92 3.17 14.62
N THR A 101 14.78 2.48 15.37
CA THR A 101 15.44 3.04 16.57
C THR A 101 16.46 4.09 16.20
N THR A 102 17.33 3.78 15.23
CA THR A 102 18.40 4.68 14.78
C THR A 102 17.96 5.61 13.66
N PHE A 103 16.85 5.33 13.04
CA PHE A 103 16.29 5.99 11.87
C PHE A 103 17.28 6.13 10.72
N LYS A 104 18.02 5.05 10.45
CA LYS A 104 19.01 4.97 9.36
C LYS A 104 18.70 3.83 8.40
N GLU A 105 18.94 4.06 7.13
CA GLU A 105 18.92 2.98 6.15
C GLU A 105 20.07 2.03 6.45
N THR A 106 19.74 0.76 6.66
CA THR A 106 20.70 -0.30 6.99
C THR A 106 21.01 -1.22 5.82
N LYS A 107 20.06 -1.34 4.88
CA LYS A 107 20.17 -2.23 3.74
C LYS A 107 19.27 -1.80 2.58
N LYS A 108 19.64 -2.20 1.36
CA LYS A 108 18.75 -2.29 0.20
C LYS A 108 18.64 -3.74 -0.23
N ILE A 109 17.40 -4.19 -0.44
CA ILE A 109 17.09 -5.55 -0.88
C ILE A 109 16.71 -5.47 -2.36
N GLU A 110 17.42 -6.22 -3.20
CA GLU A 110 17.06 -6.37 -4.61
C GLU A 110 15.83 -7.28 -4.71
N VAL A 111 14.70 -6.75 -5.20
CA VAL A 111 13.42 -7.48 -5.27
C VAL A 111 12.92 -7.65 -6.70
N GLY A 112 13.48 -6.93 -7.66
CA GLY A 112 13.05 -6.88 -9.04
C GLY A 112 12.46 -5.51 -9.43
N PRO A 113 12.21 -5.29 -10.72
CA PRO A 113 11.98 -3.95 -11.27
C PRO A 113 10.65 -3.34 -10.84
N ASN A 114 10.71 -2.05 -10.54
CA ASN A 114 9.57 -1.18 -10.23
C ASN A 114 8.73 -1.68 -9.03
N PRO A 115 9.33 -1.85 -7.83
CA PRO A 115 8.56 -2.27 -6.67
C PRO A 115 7.52 -1.19 -6.28
N GLY A 116 6.32 -1.67 -6.00
CA GLY A 116 5.16 -0.85 -5.68
C GLY A 116 4.60 -1.13 -4.29
N LYS A 117 3.32 -1.52 -4.21
CA LYS A 117 2.65 -1.80 -2.94
C LYS A 117 3.42 -2.80 -2.09
N ILE A 118 3.59 -2.46 -0.79
CA ILE A 118 4.32 -3.25 0.18
C ILE A 118 3.51 -3.37 1.47
N LEU A 119 3.35 -4.59 2.00
CA LEU A 119 2.59 -4.84 3.22
C LEU A 119 3.33 -5.83 4.14
N PRO A 120 3.17 -5.69 5.46
CA PRO A 120 3.61 -6.71 6.40
C PRO A 120 2.70 -7.93 6.33
N GLY A 121 3.26 -9.10 6.60
CA GLY A 121 2.53 -10.36 6.72
C GLY A 121 2.80 -11.05 8.04
N LEU A 122 2.32 -12.29 8.17
CA LEU A 122 2.60 -13.13 9.32
C LEU A 122 4.07 -13.60 9.34
N GLU A 123 4.52 -14.09 10.49
CA GLU A 123 5.84 -14.73 10.69
C GLU A 123 7.01 -13.84 10.20
N GLU A 124 6.91 -12.54 10.48
CA GLU A 124 7.92 -11.56 10.10
C GLU A 124 8.16 -11.45 8.59
N ALA A 125 7.18 -11.83 7.78
CA ALA A 125 7.22 -11.64 6.33
C ALA A 125 6.86 -10.22 5.93
N VAL A 126 7.44 -9.76 4.83
CA VAL A 126 7.04 -8.55 4.10
C VAL A 126 6.76 -8.96 2.66
N TYR A 127 5.66 -8.50 2.10
CA TYR A 127 5.28 -8.77 0.72
C TYR A 127 5.31 -7.49 -0.11
N VAL A 128 5.92 -7.54 -1.28
CA VAL A 128 6.01 -6.41 -2.20
C VAL A 128 5.67 -6.84 -3.62
N VAL A 129 4.93 -6.00 -4.33
CA VAL A 129 4.67 -6.18 -5.77
C VAL A 129 5.81 -5.57 -6.56
N THR A 130 6.31 -6.26 -7.59
CA THR A 130 7.16 -5.70 -8.63
C THR A 130 6.37 -5.59 -9.93
N ARG A 131 6.48 -4.44 -10.62
CA ARG A 131 5.61 -4.10 -11.78
C ARG A 131 6.32 -4.23 -13.13
N GLY A 132 7.53 -4.81 -13.13
CA GLY A 132 8.31 -4.97 -14.34
C GLY A 132 8.91 -3.66 -14.87
N THR A 133 9.56 -3.74 -16.02
CA THR A 133 10.13 -2.58 -16.74
C THR A 133 9.12 -1.91 -17.67
N ASP A 134 8.02 -2.59 -17.97
CA ASP A 134 6.91 -2.10 -18.77
C ASP A 134 5.59 -2.59 -18.15
N ILE A 135 4.81 -1.67 -17.63
CA ILE A 135 3.56 -2.00 -16.95
C ILE A 135 2.53 -2.66 -17.88
N GLU A 136 2.58 -2.36 -19.18
CA GLU A 136 1.66 -2.93 -20.16
C GLU A 136 2.06 -4.36 -20.58
N ALA A 137 3.31 -4.75 -20.36
CA ALA A 137 3.79 -6.11 -20.62
C ALA A 137 3.26 -7.14 -19.62
N GLY A 138 2.76 -6.68 -18.46
CA GLY A 138 2.15 -7.54 -17.45
C GLY A 138 3.15 -8.46 -16.74
N ASP A 139 4.40 -8.02 -16.62
CA ASP A 139 5.47 -8.73 -15.90
C ASP A 139 5.45 -8.36 -14.41
N TYR A 140 4.33 -8.70 -13.74
CA TYR A 140 4.10 -8.41 -12.33
C TYR A 140 4.37 -9.64 -11.48
N HIS A 141 5.03 -9.46 -10.34
CA HIS A 141 5.29 -10.53 -9.38
C HIS A 141 4.95 -10.08 -7.96
N LEU A 142 4.62 -11.05 -7.12
CA LEU A 142 4.59 -10.88 -5.66
C LEU A 142 5.88 -11.46 -5.10
N VAL A 143 6.61 -10.67 -4.32
CA VAL A 143 7.87 -11.06 -3.69
C VAL A 143 7.70 -11.08 -2.18
N LYS A 144 8.12 -12.18 -1.54
CA LYS A 144 8.20 -12.34 -0.09
C LYS A 144 9.62 -12.05 0.38
N ILE A 145 9.75 -11.16 1.34
CA ILE A 145 10.98 -10.84 2.08
C ILE A 145 10.86 -11.43 3.49
N ASP A 146 11.91 -12.07 3.98
CA ASP A 146 12.06 -12.45 5.39
C ASP A 146 12.72 -11.28 6.14
N SER A 147 11.98 -10.65 7.06
CA SER A 147 12.48 -9.48 7.81
C SER A 147 13.49 -9.82 8.91
N ARG A 148 13.71 -11.09 9.22
CA ARG A 148 14.79 -11.53 10.13
C ARG A 148 16.16 -11.44 9.45
N THR A 149 16.21 -11.74 8.16
CA THR A 149 17.43 -11.77 7.35
C THR A 149 17.57 -10.60 6.39
N ASP A 150 16.49 -9.85 6.18
CA ASP A 150 16.35 -8.80 5.18
C ASP A 150 16.77 -9.31 3.78
N ALA A 151 16.18 -10.42 3.38
CA ALA A 151 16.46 -11.07 2.10
C ALA A 151 15.17 -11.58 1.45
N VAL A 152 15.16 -11.64 0.12
CA VAL A 152 14.09 -12.29 -0.63
C VAL A 152 14.05 -13.77 -0.25
N ALA A 153 12.88 -14.20 0.22
CA ALA A 153 12.61 -15.60 0.55
C ALA A 153 11.95 -16.35 -0.62
N THR A 154 11.06 -15.68 -1.35
CA THR A 154 10.31 -16.30 -2.47
C THR A 154 9.85 -15.21 -3.44
N THR A 155 9.88 -15.50 -4.73
CA THR A 155 9.14 -14.78 -5.77
C THR A 155 8.07 -15.71 -6.29
N TYR A 156 6.80 -15.27 -6.26
CA TYR A 156 5.69 -16.06 -6.74
C TYR A 156 5.42 -15.77 -8.22
N ASP A 157 5.04 -16.81 -8.98
CA ASP A 157 4.75 -16.71 -10.43
C ASP A 157 3.39 -16.05 -10.72
N GLU A 158 2.60 -15.75 -9.69
CA GLU A 158 1.32 -15.08 -9.85
C GLU A 158 1.50 -13.61 -10.24
N LYS A 159 0.78 -13.20 -11.29
CA LYS A 159 0.71 -11.81 -11.72
C LYS A 159 -0.08 -10.99 -10.69
N VAL A 160 0.54 -9.99 -10.08
CA VAL A 160 -0.07 -9.18 -9.02
C VAL A 160 0.25 -7.71 -9.23
N LEU A 161 -0.79 -6.89 -9.43
CA LEU A 161 -0.66 -5.44 -9.53
C LEU A 161 -0.87 -4.75 -8.17
N SER A 162 -1.78 -5.28 -7.36
CA SER A 162 -2.05 -4.83 -5.99
C SER A 162 -2.62 -6.00 -5.17
N PHE A 163 -2.59 -5.89 -3.85
CA PHE A 163 -3.06 -6.96 -2.97
C PHE A 163 -3.50 -6.45 -1.60
N ALA A 164 -4.25 -7.28 -0.88
CA ALA A 164 -4.55 -7.12 0.54
C ALA A 164 -4.30 -8.45 1.24
N ILE A 165 -3.94 -8.41 2.53
CA ILE A 165 -3.58 -9.59 3.32
C ILE A 165 -4.54 -9.74 4.50
N ASP A 166 -5.05 -10.96 4.71
CA ASP A 166 -5.81 -11.40 5.87
C ASP A 166 -5.15 -12.66 6.46
N GLY A 167 -4.25 -12.46 7.42
CA GLY A 167 -3.48 -13.58 7.96
C GLY A 167 -2.68 -14.32 6.89
N PRO A 168 -2.92 -15.62 6.67
CA PRO A 168 -2.25 -16.40 5.64
C PRO A 168 -2.86 -16.22 4.24
N ILE A 169 -3.97 -15.51 4.12
CA ILE A 169 -4.69 -15.31 2.86
C ILE A 169 -4.36 -13.97 2.25
N ALA A 170 -4.13 -13.94 0.95
CA ALA A 170 -4.03 -12.70 0.18
C ALA A 170 -5.12 -12.63 -0.90
N TYR A 171 -5.66 -11.45 -1.09
CA TYR A 171 -6.52 -11.10 -2.21
C TYR A 171 -5.66 -10.40 -3.25
N LEU A 172 -5.36 -11.09 -4.35
CA LEU A 172 -4.45 -10.63 -5.39
C LEU A 172 -5.25 -10.01 -6.53
N TYR A 173 -5.04 -8.74 -6.76
CA TYR A 173 -5.63 -8.02 -7.87
C TYR A 173 -4.68 -7.98 -9.06
N THR A 174 -5.19 -8.31 -10.24
CA THR A 174 -4.48 -8.19 -11.51
C THR A 174 -5.35 -7.45 -12.53
N TYR A 175 -4.71 -6.75 -13.47
CA TYR A 175 -5.33 -6.08 -14.59
C TYR A 175 -4.49 -6.29 -15.84
N ASP A 176 -5.10 -6.76 -16.92
CA ASP A 176 -4.45 -6.90 -18.21
C ASP A 176 -4.74 -5.67 -19.05
N TYR A 177 -3.70 -4.89 -19.35
CA TYR A 177 -3.84 -3.64 -20.11
C TYR A 177 -4.19 -3.85 -21.59
N GLN A 178 -3.98 -5.05 -22.13
CA GLN A 178 -4.30 -5.37 -23.52
C GLN A 178 -5.75 -5.84 -23.67
N THR A 179 -6.18 -6.81 -22.86
CA THR A 179 -7.56 -7.32 -22.90
C THR A 179 -8.54 -6.48 -22.11
N LYS A 180 -8.04 -5.64 -21.19
CA LYS A 180 -8.82 -4.84 -20.22
C LYS A 180 -9.54 -5.71 -19.19
N ASP A 181 -9.12 -6.96 -19.04
CA ASP A 181 -9.67 -7.85 -18.04
C ASP A 181 -9.02 -7.60 -16.68
N SER A 182 -9.84 -7.71 -15.65
CA SER A 182 -9.39 -7.68 -14.26
C SER A 182 -9.86 -8.93 -13.53
N VAL A 183 -9.03 -9.42 -12.63
CA VAL A 183 -9.38 -10.53 -11.76
C VAL A 183 -8.83 -10.31 -10.36
N ILE A 184 -9.58 -10.78 -9.37
CA ILE A 184 -9.12 -10.82 -7.98
C ILE A 184 -9.11 -12.28 -7.57
N LYS A 185 -7.92 -12.81 -7.32
CA LYS A 185 -7.71 -14.18 -6.86
C LYS A 185 -7.61 -14.24 -5.35
N VAL A 186 -7.95 -15.37 -4.77
CA VAL A 186 -7.65 -15.68 -3.36
C VAL A 186 -6.46 -16.63 -3.33
N PHE A 187 -5.43 -16.25 -2.59
CA PHE A 187 -4.13 -16.92 -2.59
C PHE A 187 -3.71 -17.29 -1.17
N ASP A 188 -3.17 -18.49 -1.00
CA ASP A 188 -2.56 -18.95 0.25
C ASP A 188 -1.07 -18.59 0.25
N LEU A 189 -0.69 -17.65 1.12
CA LEU A 189 0.70 -17.16 1.24
C LEU A 189 1.66 -18.20 1.79
N ASN A 190 1.16 -19.18 2.56
CA ASN A 190 1.97 -20.26 3.12
C ASN A 190 2.21 -21.37 2.11
N ALA A 191 1.15 -21.81 1.44
CA ALA A 191 1.24 -22.81 0.38
C ALA A 191 1.85 -22.26 -0.92
N GLY A 192 1.75 -20.95 -1.15
CA GLY A 192 2.19 -20.30 -2.38
C GLY A 192 1.30 -20.64 -3.58
N THR A 193 0.00 -20.85 -3.37
CA THR A 193 -0.93 -21.31 -4.41
C THR A 193 -2.25 -20.54 -4.40
N VAL A 194 -2.85 -20.41 -5.58
CA VAL A 194 -4.22 -19.90 -5.73
C VAL A 194 -5.21 -20.93 -5.17
N ILE A 195 -6.06 -20.49 -4.24
CA ILE A 195 -7.16 -21.30 -3.67
C ILE A 195 -8.51 -20.97 -4.28
N ARG A 196 -8.62 -19.83 -4.96
CA ARG A 196 -9.81 -19.44 -5.73
C ARG A 196 -9.43 -18.44 -6.83
N ASP A 197 -9.71 -18.78 -8.08
CA ASP A 197 -9.33 -17.98 -9.24
C ASP A 197 -10.13 -16.70 -9.42
N ASN A 198 -11.34 -16.62 -8.85
CA ASN A 198 -12.14 -15.40 -8.81
C ASN A 198 -12.73 -15.21 -7.42
N PHE A 199 -12.37 -14.10 -6.79
CA PHE A 199 -12.90 -13.73 -5.47
C PHE A 199 -14.39 -13.40 -5.54
N ILE A 200 -14.85 -12.67 -6.57
CA ILE A 200 -16.24 -12.22 -6.71
C ILE A 200 -17.12 -13.38 -7.13
N THR A 201 -18.13 -13.73 -6.31
CA THR A 201 -18.95 -14.92 -6.49
C THR A 201 -20.40 -14.64 -6.88
N ASP A 202 -20.83 -13.39 -6.81
CA ASP A 202 -22.21 -12.97 -7.07
C ASP A 202 -22.42 -12.30 -8.44
N GLY A 203 -21.38 -12.30 -9.28
CA GLY A 203 -21.42 -11.70 -10.61
C GLY A 203 -21.30 -10.18 -10.63
N THR A 204 -20.95 -9.53 -9.50
CA THR A 204 -20.67 -8.09 -9.47
C THR A 204 -19.51 -7.77 -10.42
N ALA A 205 -19.76 -6.88 -11.39
CA ALA A 205 -18.75 -6.43 -12.32
C ALA A 205 -17.95 -5.26 -11.76
N ILE A 206 -16.63 -5.30 -11.93
CA ILE A 206 -15.69 -4.20 -11.68
C ILE A 206 -14.91 -4.02 -12.98
N GLN A 207 -14.91 -2.80 -13.54
CA GLN A 207 -14.26 -2.54 -14.83
C GLN A 207 -12.77 -2.26 -14.66
N THR A 208 -12.43 -1.35 -13.75
CA THR A 208 -11.06 -0.91 -13.53
C THR A 208 -10.82 -0.79 -12.03
N PRO A 209 -10.55 -1.91 -11.35
CA PRO A 209 -10.15 -1.88 -9.96
C PRO A 209 -8.92 -0.98 -9.80
N PHE A 210 -8.91 -0.11 -8.80
CA PHE A 210 -7.80 0.82 -8.59
C PHE A 210 -7.00 0.47 -7.34
N SER A 211 -7.69 0.05 -6.28
CA SER A 211 -7.03 -0.44 -5.07
C SER A 211 -7.86 -1.52 -4.39
N ILE A 212 -7.21 -2.30 -3.54
CA ILE A 212 -7.82 -3.32 -2.70
C ILE A 212 -7.31 -3.19 -1.27
N GLN A 213 -8.23 -3.17 -0.29
CA GLN A 213 -7.93 -3.12 1.14
C GLN A 213 -8.81 -4.09 1.92
N LEU A 214 -8.30 -4.53 3.06
CA LEU A 214 -9.03 -5.32 4.03
C LEU A 214 -9.44 -4.45 5.22
N ASN A 215 -10.68 -4.57 5.66
CA ASN A 215 -11.09 -4.01 6.94
C ASN A 215 -10.61 -4.93 8.07
N PRO A 216 -9.68 -4.48 8.93
CA PRO A 216 -9.08 -5.35 9.96
C PRO A 216 -10.05 -5.75 11.06
N PHE A 217 -11.22 -5.08 11.18
CA PHE A 217 -12.21 -5.35 12.21
C PHE A 217 -13.30 -6.31 11.76
N SER A 218 -13.65 -6.30 10.47
CA SER A 218 -14.74 -7.13 9.92
C SER A 218 -14.26 -8.24 8.98
N GLY A 219 -13.03 -8.16 8.48
CA GLY A 219 -12.52 -9.05 7.43
C GLY A 219 -13.14 -8.79 6.05
N ASN A 220 -13.95 -7.74 5.89
CA ASN A 220 -14.53 -7.39 4.60
C ASN A 220 -13.46 -6.80 3.67
N VAL A 221 -13.57 -7.14 2.39
CA VAL A 221 -12.67 -6.68 1.33
C VAL A 221 -13.28 -5.48 0.63
N TYR A 222 -12.51 -4.39 0.56
CA TYR A 222 -12.91 -3.16 -0.10
C TYR A 222 -12.12 -3.00 -1.39
N ILE A 223 -12.83 -2.75 -2.48
CA ILE A 223 -12.26 -2.54 -3.80
C ILE A 223 -12.73 -1.19 -4.30
N THR A 224 -11.82 -0.38 -4.79
CA THR A 224 -12.16 0.89 -5.42
C THR A 224 -12.20 0.72 -6.93
N GLU A 225 -13.17 1.35 -7.57
CA GLU A 225 -13.41 1.34 -9.02
C GLU A 225 -13.07 2.72 -9.60
N ALA A 226 -12.18 2.80 -10.57
CA ALA A 226 -11.77 4.07 -11.20
C ALA A 226 -12.38 4.29 -12.59
N TYR A 227 -13.09 3.32 -13.13
CA TYR A 227 -13.68 3.35 -14.47
C TYR A 227 -12.64 3.71 -15.55
N ASN A 228 -12.76 4.91 -16.11
CA ASN A 228 -11.87 5.41 -17.16
C ASN A 228 -10.88 6.49 -16.64
N TYR A 229 -10.73 6.63 -15.31
CA TYR A 229 -9.86 7.62 -14.63
C TYR A 229 -10.28 9.09 -14.79
N THR A 230 -11.38 9.38 -15.48
CA THR A 230 -11.85 10.75 -15.76
C THR A 230 -13.20 11.07 -15.14
N VAL A 231 -13.91 10.05 -14.65
CA VAL A 231 -15.16 10.18 -13.90
C VAL A 231 -14.95 9.83 -12.43
N LYS A 232 -15.91 10.17 -11.59
CA LYS A 232 -15.88 9.76 -10.19
C LYS A 232 -16.00 8.24 -10.11
N GLY A 233 -15.20 7.66 -9.24
CA GLY A 233 -15.17 6.25 -8.98
C GLY A 233 -16.01 5.85 -7.76
N ASP A 234 -16.10 4.56 -7.53
CA ASP A 234 -16.90 3.93 -6.49
C ASP A 234 -16.02 3.19 -5.47
N VAL A 235 -16.61 2.87 -4.32
CA VAL A 235 -16.07 1.94 -3.34
C VAL A 235 -17.04 0.79 -3.15
N LEU A 236 -16.59 -0.44 -3.36
CA LEU A 236 -17.36 -1.66 -3.21
C LEU A 236 -16.88 -2.41 -1.98
N CYS A 237 -17.80 -2.85 -1.14
CA CYS A 237 -17.54 -3.68 0.03
C CYS A 237 -18.05 -5.10 -0.21
N PHE A 238 -17.17 -6.08 -0.09
CA PHE A 238 -17.49 -7.50 -0.21
C PHE A 238 -17.24 -8.22 1.11
N ASN A 239 -18.04 -9.25 1.40
CA ASN A 239 -17.70 -10.19 2.46
C ASN A 239 -16.56 -11.13 2.00
N GLN A 240 -16.02 -11.95 2.92
CA GLN A 240 -14.94 -12.90 2.61
C GLN A 240 -15.35 -13.99 1.62
N GLN A 241 -16.64 -14.22 1.41
CA GLN A 241 -17.17 -15.13 0.40
C GLN A 241 -17.19 -14.52 -1.00
N GLY A 242 -16.89 -13.21 -1.13
CA GLY A 242 -16.88 -12.48 -2.40
C GLY A 242 -18.27 -12.03 -2.86
N GLN A 243 -19.18 -11.81 -1.93
CA GLN A 243 -20.52 -11.30 -2.18
C GLN A 243 -20.58 -9.82 -1.80
N LEU A 244 -21.08 -8.99 -2.71
CA LEU A 244 -21.25 -7.56 -2.50
C LEU A 244 -22.19 -7.28 -1.33
N GLN A 245 -21.73 -6.47 -0.39
CA GLN A 245 -22.53 -6.02 0.75
C GLN A 245 -23.16 -4.66 0.47
N TYR A 246 -22.38 -3.76 -0.11
CA TYR A 246 -22.84 -2.44 -0.57
C TYR A 246 -21.82 -1.80 -1.51
N ARG A 247 -22.31 -0.78 -2.23
CA ARG A 247 -21.51 0.09 -3.09
C ARG A 247 -21.76 1.55 -2.69
N LEU A 248 -20.68 2.32 -2.56
CA LEU A 248 -20.72 3.77 -2.40
C LEU A 248 -20.35 4.36 -3.76
N ASN A 249 -21.31 5.08 -4.37
CA ASN A 249 -21.12 5.62 -5.71
C ASN A 249 -20.56 7.06 -5.67
N ASP A 250 -19.86 7.46 -6.73
CA ASP A 250 -19.42 8.85 -6.96
C ASP A 250 -18.57 9.44 -5.83
N ILE A 251 -17.73 8.60 -5.17
CA ILE A 251 -16.93 8.99 -4.00
C ILE A 251 -15.91 10.06 -4.34
N GLY A 252 -15.28 9.96 -5.51
CA GLY A 252 -14.25 10.89 -5.95
C GLY A 252 -13.52 10.40 -7.18
N LEU A 253 -12.66 11.24 -7.75
CA LEU A 253 -11.81 10.85 -8.87
C LEU A 253 -10.70 9.91 -8.36
N ASN A 254 -10.60 8.72 -8.96
CA ASN A 254 -9.59 7.70 -8.63
C ASN A 254 -9.50 7.40 -7.13
N PRO A 255 -10.58 6.91 -6.48
CA PRO A 255 -10.55 6.59 -5.07
C PRO A 255 -9.49 5.51 -4.82
N ASN A 256 -8.51 5.82 -3.96
CA ASN A 256 -7.32 4.97 -3.81
C ASN A 256 -7.28 4.23 -2.48
N THR A 257 -7.58 4.90 -1.37
CA THR A 257 -7.39 4.33 -0.04
C THR A 257 -8.65 4.42 0.80
N VAL A 258 -9.00 3.31 1.46
CA VAL A 258 -10.06 3.25 2.46
C VAL A 258 -9.40 3.09 3.83
N VAL A 259 -9.71 4.00 4.75
CA VAL A 259 -9.20 3.95 6.12
C VAL A 259 -10.32 3.51 7.05
N PHE A 260 -10.01 2.62 7.96
CA PHE A 260 -10.96 2.04 8.91
C PHE A 260 -10.65 2.50 10.33
N SER A 261 -11.70 2.77 11.11
CA SER A 261 -11.57 3.05 12.53
C SER A 261 -12.51 2.16 13.34
N ASP A 262 -12.07 1.74 14.52
CA ASP A 262 -12.93 1.04 15.46
C ASP A 262 -13.87 2.03 16.15
N LYS A 263 -15.17 1.76 16.12
CA LYS A 263 -16.18 2.59 16.79
C LYS A 263 -16.09 2.55 18.33
N ALA A 264 -15.46 1.51 18.89
CA ALA A 264 -15.35 1.36 20.35
C ALA A 264 -14.48 2.44 21.00
N SER A 265 -13.51 3.01 20.28
CA SER A 265 -12.63 4.06 20.78
C SER A 265 -13.30 5.46 20.84
N GLN A 266 -14.52 5.63 20.32
CA GLN A 266 -15.21 6.91 20.29
C GLN A 266 -16.06 7.19 21.53
N ASN A 267 -16.39 6.18 22.34
CA ASN A 267 -17.26 6.33 23.50
C ASN A 267 -16.55 6.67 24.81
N GLU A 268 -15.22 6.60 24.87
CA GLU A 268 -14.47 6.91 26.08
C GLU A 268 -14.03 8.37 26.21
N ALA A 269 -14.16 9.17 25.16
CA ALA A 269 -13.79 10.59 25.17
C ALA A 269 -14.95 11.57 25.50
N GLY A 270 -16.13 11.05 25.82
CA GLY A 270 -17.36 11.83 25.95
C GLY A 270 -17.90 11.99 27.40
N ASP A 271 -17.28 11.39 28.41
CA ASP A 271 -17.74 11.47 29.81
C ASP A 271 -16.58 11.81 30.76
N THR A 272 -16.10 13.04 30.71
CA THR A 272 -15.44 13.70 31.88
C THR A 272 -15.68 15.21 31.85
#